data_a911f94d7c9d55c8b8f33b9a7731af14
#
_entry.id   a911f94d7c9d55c8b8f33b9a7731af14
#
_cell.length_a   1.000
_cell.length_b   1.000
_cell.length_c   1.000
_cell.angle_alpha   90.00
_cell.angle_beta   90.00
_cell.angle_gamma   90.00
#
_symmetry.space_group_name_H-M   'P 1'
#
loop_
_entity.id
_entity.type
_entity.pdbx_description
1 polymer ?
#
loop_
_entity_poly.entity_id
_entity_poly.type
_entity_poly.pdbx_seq_one_letter_code
_entity_poly.pdbx_strand_id
1 'polypeptide(L)'
;HRVTLGATTYSLFPVRSTGRAPESGRGGKDAPAPAEGALADWVLAVEADAGDWAEERLDLLHGVTQLIAVERDRRDAARTVRRRLAQEVLELVQTGAAPAEIAARLRVAAPVLLPGLGAAPHWQVVVARVDWDGGEGGSGPLAQSLLEEILVDPAETGPEHSDRIAVAHTGDEAIALVPLPTLATAEHEESGAGILADTLLAAVRDPLSAGLDGDGRLTVGVSAAVHSAEGLRGALEEARHARRVAAARPGRVCAAGHQELASHVLLLPFVPDDVRRAFTARLLDPLRDYDRRHRAELIPTLEAFLDCDGSWTRCAGRLHLHVNTLRYRVGRIEQLTGRDLSRLEDKLDFFLALRMS
;
A
#
# COMPACT_ATOMS: atom_id res chain seq x y z
N HIS A 1 -22.16 -20.36 -19.08
CA HIS A 1 -21.41 -21.34 -18.28
C HIS A 1 -22.07 -21.55 -16.95
N ARG A 2 -21.95 -22.76 -16.38
CA ARG A 2 -22.44 -23.11 -15.04
C ARG A 2 -21.29 -23.38 -14.10
N VAL A 3 -21.40 -22.93 -12.86
CA VAL A 3 -20.44 -23.20 -11.77
C VAL A 3 -21.24 -23.56 -10.52
N THR A 4 -20.87 -24.65 -9.87
CA THR A 4 -21.47 -25.06 -8.60
C THR A 4 -20.49 -24.82 -7.47
N LEU A 5 -20.86 -23.98 -6.50
CA LEU A 5 -20.08 -23.69 -5.30
C LEU A 5 -20.85 -24.22 -4.07
N GLY A 6 -20.35 -25.28 -3.47
CA GLY A 6 -21.05 -25.96 -2.39
C GLY A 6 -22.39 -26.56 -2.86
N ALA A 7 -23.50 -26.14 -2.27
CA ALA A 7 -24.86 -26.55 -2.63
C ALA A 7 -25.56 -25.64 -3.65
N THR A 8 -24.93 -24.52 -4.03
CA THR A 8 -25.54 -23.50 -4.87
C THR A 8 -24.99 -23.54 -6.31
N THR A 9 -25.89 -23.54 -7.29
CA THR A 9 -25.53 -23.47 -8.71
C THR A 9 -25.72 -22.06 -9.23
N TYR A 10 -24.68 -21.55 -9.89
CA TYR A 10 -24.66 -20.24 -10.54
C TYR A 10 -24.58 -20.39 -12.05
N SER A 11 -25.41 -19.64 -12.77
CA SER A 11 -25.31 -19.48 -14.21
C SER A 11 -24.57 -18.19 -14.54
N LEU A 12 -23.51 -18.27 -15.36
CA LEU A 12 -22.59 -17.20 -15.68
C LEU A 12 -22.86 -16.66 -17.10
N PHE A 13 -23.14 -15.38 -17.20
CA PHE A 13 -23.39 -14.67 -18.46
C PHE A 13 -22.29 -13.64 -18.67
N PRO A 14 -21.48 -13.74 -19.76
CA PRO A 14 -20.41 -12.79 -20.01
C PRO A 14 -20.98 -11.41 -20.40
N VAL A 15 -20.44 -10.36 -19.77
CA VAL A 15 -20.73 -8.96 -20.08
C VAL A 15 -19.66 -8.47 -21.04
N ARG A 16 -19.96 -8.44 -22.34
CA ARG A 16 -18.98 -8.07 -23.39
C ARG A 16 -19.12 -6.60 -23.75
N SER A 17 -17.97 -5.89 -23.75
CA SER A 17 -17.91 -4.49 -24.25
C SER A 17 -18.37 -4.41 -25.72
N THR A 18 -19.17 -3.40 -26.01
CA THR A 18 -19.72 -3.17 -27.39
C THR A 18 -18.67 -2.67 -28.36
N GLY A 19 -17.51 -2.18 -27.88
CA GLY A 19 -16.43 -1.64 -28.70
C GLY A 19 -15.38 -2.62 -29.19
N ARG A 20 -15.37 -3.87 -28.67
CA ARG A 20 -14.38 -4.89 -29.06
C ARG A 20 -15.04 -5.88 -30.03
N ALA A 21 -14.81 -5.66 -31.33
CA ALA A 21 -15.21 -6.64 -32.33
C ALA A 21 -14.63 -8.03 -32.01
N PRO A 22 -15.41 -9.12 -32.22
CA PRO A 22 -14.88 -10.45 -32.02
C PRO A 22 -13.72 -10.68 -32.99
N GLU A 23 -12.50 -10.82 -32.50
CA GLU A 23 -11.40 -11.30 -33.33
C GLU A 23 -11.76 -12.73 -33.79
N SER A 24 -12.33 -12.80 -35.01
CA SER A 24 -12.59 -14.03 -35.72
C SER A 24 -11.26 -14.77 -35.91
N GLY A 25 -11.19 -15.97 -35.34
CA GLY A 25 -10.01 -16.80 -35.25
C GLY A 25 -9.18 -16.91 -36.53
N ARG A 26 -7.91 -16.61 -36.39
CA ARG A 26 -6.83 -17.23 -37.13
C ARG A 26 -5.78 -17.67 -36.10
N GLY A 27 -5.71 -18.99 -35.93
CA GLY A 27 -4.68 -19.63 -35.14
C GLY A 27 -3.29 -19.31 -35.68
N GLY A 28 -2.54 -18.53 -34.93
CA GLY A 28 -1.11 -18.37 -35.06
C GLY A 28 -0.48 -18.74 -33.71
N LYS A 29 0.53 -19.59 -33.74
CA LYS A 29 1.24 -20.15 -32.59
C LYS A 29 2.15 -19.18 -31.83
N ASP A 30 2.05 -17.87 -32.09
CA ASP A 30 2.84 -16.82 -31.46
C ASP A 30 1.92 -15.67 -30.99
N ALA A 31 0.92 -15.99 -30.17
CA ALA A 31 0.18 -14.94 -29.47
C ALA A 31 1.01 -14.50 -28.26
N PRO A 32 1.31 -13.16 -28.10
CA PRO A 32 1.87 -12.66 -26.86
C PRO A 32 0.89 -12.95 -25.71
N ALA A 33 1.44 -13.20 -24.52
CA ALA A 33 0.69 -13.47 -23.29
C ALA A 33 -0.44 -12.47 -23.07
N PRO A 34 -1.57 -12.85 -22.46
CA PRO A 34 -2.71 -11.98 -22.24
C PRO A 34 -2.35 -10.93 -21.15
N ALA A 35 -1.58 -9.93 -21.53
CA ALA A 35 -1.39 -8.74 -20.75
C ALA A 35 -2.60 -7.83 -20.96
N GLU A 36 -3.22 -7.33 -19.93
CA GLU A 36 -4.25 -6.29 -19.86
C GLU A 36 -5.73 -6.66 -20.10
N GLY A 37 -6.07 -7.81 -20.67
CA GLY A 37 -7.47 -8.14 -20.99
C GLY A 37 -8.20 -9.06 -20.01
N ALA A 38 -7.50 -9.87 -19.25
CA ALA A 38 -8.09 -10.95 -18.46
C ALA A 38 -8.90 -10.48 -17.24
N LEU A 39 -8.57 -9.33 -16.66
CA LEU A 39 -9.33 -8.71 -15.56
C LEU A 39 -10.50 -7.83 -16.05
N ALA A 40 -10.63 -7.63 -17.36
CA ALA A 40 -11.62 -6.77 -17.96
C ALA A 40 -12.94 -7.50 -18.31
N ASP A 41 -13.00 -8.81 -18.25
CA ASP A 41 -14.19 -9.57 -18.62
C ASP A 41 -15.10 -9.77 -17.40
N TRP A 42 -16.14 -8.95 -17.33
CA TRP A 42 -17.17 -9.09 -16.32
C TRP A 42 -18.11 -10.24 -16.65
N VAL A 43 -18.60 -10.88 -15.60
CA VAL A 43 -19.56 -11.97 -15.69
C VAL A 43 -20.73 -11.65 -14.75
N LEU A 44 -21.94 -11.67 -15.29
CA LEU A 44 -23.16 -11.65 -14.47
C LEU A 44 -23.39 -13.06 -13.95
N ALA A 45 -23.27 -13.25 -12.62
CA ALA A 45 -23.59 -14.51 -11.96
C ALA A 45 -25.02 -14.47 -11.45
N VAL A 46 -25.83 -15.41 -11.88
CA VAL A 46 -27.22 -15.57 -11.43
C VAL A 46 -27.29 -16.83 -10.59
N GLU A 47 -27.76 -16.71 -9.34
CA GLU A 47 -27.97 -17.85 -8.43
C GLU A 47 -29.19 -18.67 -8.86
N ALA A 48 -29.06 -19.39 -9.94
CA ALA A 48 -30.05 -20.32 -10.48
C ALA A 48 -29.42 -21.20 -11.56
N ASP A 49 -29.99 -22.37 -11.79
CA ASP A 49 -29.69 -23.15 -12.99
C ASP A 49 -30.52 -22.60 -14.17
N ALA A 50 -29.86 -21.95 -15.09
CA ALA A 50 -30.50 -21.38 -16.29
C ALA A 50 -30.61 -22.43 -17.44
N GLY A 51 -30.22 -23.68 -17.22
CA GLY A 51 -30.25 -24.71 -18.27
C GLY A 51 -31.64 -25.03 -18.79
N ASP A 52 -32.64 -24.89 -17.92
CA ASP A 52 -34.05 -25.19 -18.23
C ASP A 52 -34.91 -23.93 -18.47
N TRP A 53 -34.27 -22.75 -18.64
CA TRP A 53 -35.02 -21.53 -18.84
C TRP A 53 -35.51 -21.40 -20.26
N ALA A 54 -36.73 -20.85 -20.41
CA ALA A 54 -37.29 -20.52 -21.70
C ALA A 54 -36.42 -19.48 -22.44
N GLU A 55 -36.38 -19.57 -23.76
CA GLU A 55 -35.60 -18.72 -24.64
C GLU A 55 -35.87 -17.23 -24.41
N GLU A 56 -37.12 -16.85 -24.18
CA GLU A 56 -37.53 -15.47 -23.87
C GLU A 56 -36.85 -14.93 -22.59
N ARG A 57 -36.63 -15.78 -21.59
CA ARG A 57 -35.96 -15.39 -20.34
C ARG A 57 -34.46 -15.24 -20.53
N LEU A 58 -33.86 -16.05 -21.38
CA LEU A 58 -32.45 -15.95 -21.77
C LEU A 58 -32.20 -14.69 -22.60
N ASP A 59 -33.13 -14.34 -23.51
CA ASP A 59 -33.07 -13.12 -24.32
C ASP A 59 -33.18 -11.86 -23.43
N LEU A 60 -34.04 -11.88 -22.44
CA LEU A 60 -34.13 -10.79 -21.46
C LEU A 60 -32.79 -10.61 -20.70
N LEU A 61 -32.16 -11.68 -20.27
CA LEU A 61 -30.86 -11.63 -19.61
C LEU A 61 -29.74 -11.15 -20.53
N HIS A 62 -29.76 -11.55 -21.80
CA HIS A 62 -28.84 -11.01 -22.79
C HIS A 62 -29.04 -9.48 -22.95
N GLY A 63 -30.30 -9.02 -22.96
CA GLY A 63 -30.58 -7.58 -22.94
C GLY A 63 -30.01 -6.87 -21.72
N VAL A 64 -30.14 -7.47 -20.54
CA VAL A 64 -29.56 -6.94 -19.30
C VAL A 64 -28.03 -6.91 -19.35
N THR A 65 -27.38 -7.97 -19.84
CA THR A 65 -25.91 -7.98 -19.97
C THR A 65 -25.41 -6.93 -20.96
N GLN A 66 -26.18 -6.63 -22.03
CA GLN A 66 -25.85 -5.55 -22.96
C GLN A 66 -25.98 -4.16 -22.31
N LEU A 67 -27.03 -3.94 -21.53
CA LEU A 67 -27.19 -2.68 -20.78
C LEU A 67 -26.06 -2.47 -19.78
N ILE A 68 -25.68 -3.52 -19.06
CA ILE A 68 -24.53 -3.50 -18.15
C ILE A 68 -23.25 -3.18 -18.94
N ALA A 69 -23.06 -3.76 -20.11
CA ALA A 69 -21.88 -3.52 -20.95
C ALA A 69 -21.82 -2.04 -21.41
N VAL A 70 -22.91 -1.46 -21.85
CA VAL A 70 -22.98 -0.04 -22.25
C VAL A 70 -22.67 0.88 -21.08
N GLU A 71 -23.26 0.63 -19.92
CA GLU A 71 -22.98 1.44 -18.73
C GLU A 71 -21.52 1.31 -18.27
N ARG A 72 -20.96 0.11 -18.35
CA ARG A 72 -19.54 -0.14 -18.10
C ARG A 72 -18.64 0.63 -19.06
N ASP A 73 -18.89 0.54 -20.39
CA ASP A 73 -18.11 1.26 -21.39
C ASP A 73 -18.15 2.78 -21.15
N ARG A 74 -19.31 3.30 -20.72
CA ARG A 74 -19.45 4.71 -20.32
C ARG A 74 -18.60 5.06 -19.12
N ARG A 75 -18.58 4.20 -18.08
CA ARG A 75 -17.76 4.39 -16.88
C ARG A 75 -16.28 4.29 -17.20
N ASP A 76 -15.87 3.33 -18.01
CA ASP A 76 -14.47 3.13 -18.40
C ASP A 76 -13.94 4.31 -19.22
N ALA A 77 -14.76 4.88 -20.09
CA ALA A 77 -14.42 6.12 -20.81
C ALA A 77 -14.22 7.29 -19.83
N ALA A 78 -15.11 7.46 -18.86
CA ALA A 78 -14.97 8.48 -17.83
C ALA A 78 -13.74 8.23 -16.91
N ARG A 79 -13.48 6.97 -16.55
CA ARG A 79 -12.28 6.58 -15.79
C ARG A 79 -11.00 6.93 -16.55
N THR A 80 -10.96 6.70 -17.85
CA THR A 80 -9.78 7.02 -18.69
C THR A 80 -9.42 8.51 -18.64
N VAL A 81 -10.41 9.38 -18.73
CA VAL A 81 -10.20 10.84 -18.61
C VAL A 81 -9.69 11.18 -17.22
N ARG A 82 -10.28 10.60 -16.17
CA ARG A 82 -9.87 10.85 -14.78
C ARG A 82 -8.44 10.36 -14.51
N ARG A 83 -8.11 9.14 -14.96
CA ARG A 83 -6.75 8.59 -14.85
C ARG A 83 -5.70 9.52 -15.45
N ARG A 84 -5.99 10.07 -16.64
CA ARG A 84 -5.08 11.01 -17.29
C ARG A 84 -4.88 12.28 -16.44
N LEU A 85 -5.98 12.86 -15.96
CA LEU A 85 -5.89 14.07 -15.11
C LEU A 85 -5.24 13.79 -13.76
N ALA A 86 -5.49 12.63 -13.16
CA ALA A 86 -4.81 12.18 -11.95
C ALA A 86 -3.31 12.03 -12.18
N GLN A 87 -2.92 11.45 -13.32
CA GLN A 87 -1.52 11.31 -13.72
C GLN A 87 -0.81 12.66 -13.79
N GLU A 88 -1.43 13.66 -14.43
CA GLU A 88 -0.86 15.00 -14.54
C GLU A 88 -0.66 15.68 -13.17
N VAL A 89 -1.61 15.51 -12.24
CA VAL A 89 -1.47 16.04 -10.86
C VAL A 89 -0.35 15.32 -10.12
N LEU A 90 -0.30 14.01 -10.20
CA LEU A 90 0.70 13.20 -9.50
C LEU A 90 2.12 13.43 -10.04
N GLU A 91 2.28 13.67 -11.34
CA GLU A 91 3.56 14.07 -11.92
C GLU A 91 4.07 15.39 -11.32
N LEU A 92 3.20 16.39 -11.14
CA LEU A 92 3.56 17.64 -10.48
C LEU A 92 3.99 17.42 -9.01
N VAL A 93 3.27 16.56 -8.29
CA VAL A 93 3.62 16.22 -6.90
C VAL A 93 4.98 15.51 -6.83
N GLN A 94 5.23 14.56 -7.74
CA GLN A 94 6.47 13.77 -7.76
C GLN A 94 7.68 14.59 -8.20
N THR A 95 7.52 15.45 -9.19
CA THR A 95 8.59 16.32 -9.68
C THR A 95 8.92 17.47 -8.72
N GLY A 96 8.09 17.66 -7.68
CA GLY A 96 8.28 18.72 -6.70
C GLY A 96 7.94 20.10 -7.24
N ALA A 97 6.92 20.18 -8.12
CA ALA A 97 6.37 21.44 -8.59
C ALA A 97 5.95 22.34 -7.40
N ALA A 98 5.90 23.65 -7.65
CA ALA A 98 5.50 24.59 -6.61
C ALA A 98 4.08 24.28 -6.09
N PRO A 99 3.81 24.37 -4.78
CA PRO A 99 2.50 24.05 -4.21
C PRO A 99 1.35 24.83 -4.87
N ALA A 100 1.61 26.07 -5.27
CA ALA A 100 0.63 26.90 -5.98
C ALA A 100 0.26 26.33 -7.37
N GLU A 101 1.21 25.71 -8.05
CA GLU A 101 0.98 25.06 -9.35
C GLU A 101 0.16 23.77 -9.17
N ILE A 102 0.51 22.94 -8.19
CA ILE A 102 -0.27 21.76 -7.83
C ILE A 102 -1.70 22.15 -7.45
N ALA A 103 -1.89 23.17 -6.61
CA ALA A 103 -3.21 23.67 -6.22
C ALA A 103 -4.00 24.24 -7.41
N ALA A 104 -3.34 24.93 -8.33
CA ALA A 104 -3.98 25.44 -9.55
C ALA A 104 -4.44 24.29 -10.46
N ARG A 105 -3.61 23.24 -10.63
CA ARG A 105 -3.96 22.07 -11.43
C ARG A 105 -5.09 21.28 -10.80
N LEU A 106 -5.07 21.07 -9.49
CA LEU A 106 -6.17 20.43 -8.74
C LEU A 106 -7.49 21.18 -8.96
N ARG A 107 -7.51 22.52 -8.89
CA ARG A 107 -8.72 23.32 -9.11
C ARG A 107 -9.26 23.19 -10.53
N VAL A 108 -8.40 23.11 -11.54
CA VAL A 108 -8.82 22.93 -12.94
C VAL A 108 -9.32 21.51 -13.18
N ALA A 109 -8.67 20.54 -12.59
CA ALA A 109 -9.01 19.13 -12.74
C ALA A 109 -10.24 18.73 -11.90
N ALA A 110 -10.51 19.43 -10.79
CA ALA A 110 -11.54 19.08 -9.80
C ALA A 110 -12.94 18.84 -10.37
N PRO A 111 -13.48 19.65 -11.30
CA PRO A 111 -14.81 19.41 -11.86
C PRO A 111 -14.93 18.09 -12.64
N VAL A 112 -13.84 17.61 -13.19
CA VAL A 112 -13.80 16.40 -14.02
C VAL A 112 -13.26 15.20 -13.23
N LEU A 113 -12.21 15.42 -12.45
CA LEU A 113 -11.60 14.37 -11.64
C LEU A 113 -12.54 13.92 -10.54
N LEU A 114 -13.10 14.89 -9.83
CA LEU A 114 -13.77 14.62 -8.58
C LEU A 114 -14.68 15.80 -8.24
N PRO A 115 -15.97 15.70 -8.44
CA PRO A 115 -16.90 16.65 -7.87
C PRO A 115 -16.64 16.70 -6.35
N GLY A 116 -15.96 17.73 -5.87
CA GLY A 116 -15.62 17.89 -4.47
C GLY A 116 -14.14 17.83 -4.09
N LEU A 117 -13.22 17.32 -4.92
CA LEU A 117 -11.81 17.29 -4.57
C LEU A 117 -11.22 18.69 -4.39
N GLY A 118 -11.58 19.62 -5.27
CA GLY A 118 -11.12 21.02 -5.16
C GLY A 118 -11.70 21.77 -3.97
N ALA A 119 -12.78 21.24 -3.38
CA ALA A 119 -13.42 21.77 -2.17
C ALA A 119 -13.12 20.91 -0.93
N ALA A 120 -12.45 19.76 -1.10
CA ALA A 120 -12.05 18.93 0.03
C ALA A 120 -10.96 19.65 0.85
N PRO A 121 -11.19 19.94 2.13
CA PRO A 121 -10.20 20.63 2.96
C PRO A 121 -9.02 19.75 3.29
N HIS A 122 -9.18 18.42 3.17
CA HIS A 122 -8.18 17.41 3.53
C HIS A 122 -8.08 16.35 2.46
N TRP A 123 -6.88 15.85 2.26
CA TRP A 123 -6.59 14.72 1.37
C TRP A 123 -5.76 13.67 2.07
N GLN A 124 -5.86 12.46 1.59
CA GLN A 124 -5.03 11.35 2.02
C GLN A 124 -4.45 10.68 0.77
N VAL A 125 -3.23 10.19 0.87
CA VAL A 125 -2.57 9.47 -0.21
C VAL A 125 -2.53 8.00 0.14
N VAL A 126 -2.94 7.16 -0.81
CA VAL A 126 -2.84 5.70 -0.71
C VAL A 126 -1.96 5.21 -1.84
N VAL A 127 -0.96 4.38 -1.52
CA VAL A 127 -0.06 3.76 -2.49
C VAL A 127 -0.23 2.26 -2.43
N ALA A 128 -0.42 1.63 -3.59
CA ALA A 128 -0.53 0.18 -3.71
C ALA A 128 0.46 -0.38 -4.72
N ARG A 129 0.89 -1.61 -4.50
CA ARG A 129 1.69 -2.38 -5.44
C ARG A 129 1.26 -3.84 -5.41
N VAL A 130 1.23 -4.45 -6.59
CA VAL A 130 1.03 -5.89 -6.76
C VAL A 130 2.33 -6.51 -7.24
N ASP A 131 2.80 -7.52 -6.56
CA ASP A 131 3.98 -8.31 -6.94
C ASP A 131 3.53 -9.74 -7.26
N TRP A 132 4.06 -10.33 -8.36
CA TRP A 132 3.80 -11.71 -8.77
C TRP A 132 5.11 -12.50 -8.76
N ASP A 133 5.08 -13.70 -8.23
CA ASP A 133 6.21 -14.62 -8.27
C ASP A 133 6.45 -15.06 -9.73
N GLY A 134 7.54 -14.55 -10.34
CA GLY A 134 7.93 -14.91 -11.71
C GLY A 134 7.43 -13.99 -12.83
N GLY A 135 6.78 -12.86 -12.51
CA GLY A 135 6.28 -11.92 -13.52
C GLY A 135 7.23 -10.73 -13.75
N GLU A 136 7.76 -10.60 -14.98
CA GLU A 136 8.49 -9.40 -15.45
C GLU A 136 7.55 -8.32 -16.04
N GLY A 137 6.25 -8.39 -15.81
CA GLY A 137 5.26 -7.47 -16.37
C GLY A 137 4.88 -6.35 -15.42
N GLY A 138 4.81 -5.11 -15.91
CA GLY A 138 4.43 -3.93 -15.12
C GLY A 138 3.10 -4.11 -14.39
N SER A 139 3.15 -4.20 -13.08
CA SER A 139 1.99 -4.40 -12.20
C SER A 139 1.19 -3.11 -11.95
N GLY A 140 1.67 -1.97 -12.43
CA GLY A 140 1.07 -0.64 -12.21
C GLY A 140 -0.39 -0.51 -12.66
N PRO A 141 -0.75 -0.85 -13.91
CA PRO A 141 -2.15 -0.79 -14.37
C PRO A 141 -3.08 -1.71 -13.59
N LEU A 142 -2.59 -2.90 -13.18
CA LEU A 142 -3.33 -3.82 -12.35
C LEU A 142 -3.52 -3.27 -10.94
N ALA A 143 -2.45 -2.78 -10.31
CA ALA A 143 -2.52 -2.16 -9.00
C ALA A 143 -3.46 -0.94 -9.01
N GLN A 144 -3.48 -0.15 -10.10
CA GLN A 144 -4.40 0.96 -10.30
C GLN A 144 -5.85 0.49 -10.32
N SER A 145 -6.16 -0.53 -11.12
CA SER A 145 -7.53 -1.06 -11.23
C SER A 145 -8.00 -1.66 -9.90
N LEU A 146 -7.13 -2.37 -9.19
CA LEU A 146 -7.44 -2.90 -7.86
C LEU A 146 -7.67 -1.78 -6.84
N LEU A 147 -6.82 -0.77 -6.85
CA LEU A 147 -6.95 0.33 -5.90
C LEU A 147 -8.23 1.15 -6.13
N GLU A 148 -8.64 1.34 -7.40
CA GLU A 148 -9.92 1.95 -7.74
C GLU A 148 -11.12 1.17 -7.18
N GLU A 149 -11.08 -0.16 -7.21
CA GLU A 149 -12.17 -1.00 -6.65
C GLU A 149 -12.12 -1.09 -5.12
N ILE A 150 -10.92 -1.16 -4.54
CA ILE A 150 -10.74 -1.25 -3.08
C ILE A 150 -11.22 0.01 -2.36
N LEU A 151 -11.00 1.18 -2.96
CA LEU A 151 -11.32 2.46 -2.36
C LEU A 151 -12.79 2.89 -2.58
N VAL A 152 -13.58 2.10 -3.31
CA VAL A 152 -15.03 2.29 -3.41
C VAL A 152 -15.68 1.79 -2.12
N ASP A 153 -16.43 2.66 -1.44
CA ASP A 153 -17.22 2.22 -0.28
C ASP A 153 -18.48 1.47 -0.76
N PRO A 154 -18.58 0.14 -0.52
CA PRO A 154 -19.74 -0.64 -0.94
C PRO A 154 -21.03 -0.26 -0.19
N ALA A 155 -20.93 0.45 0.94
CA ALA A 155 -22.08 0.90 1.71
C ALA A 155 -22.69 2.20 1.12
N GLU A 156 -21.94 2.95 0.34
CA GLU A 156 -22.44 4.14 -0.35
C GLU A 156 -23.04 3.75 -1.71
N THR A 157 -24.32 3.35 -1.70
CA THR A 157 -25.08 3.04 -2.89
C THR A 157 -25.46 4.33 -3.65
N GLY A 158 -24.57 4.78 -4.52
CA GLY A 158 -24.85 5.89 -5.43
C GLY A 158 -23.83 5.99 -6.55
N PRO A 159 -24.21 6.40 -7.77
CA PRO A 159 -23.29 6.49 -8.91
C PRO A 159 -22.24 7.59 -8.74
N GLU A 160 -22.35 8.43 -7.72
CA GLU A 160 -21.46 9.60 -7.52
C GLU A 160 -20.26 9.34 -6.64
N HIS A 161 -20.26 8.32 -5.77
CA HIS A 161 -19.20 8.14 -4.75
C HIS A 161 -17.97 7.39 -5.26
N SER A 162 -18.15 6.40 -6.14
CA SER A 162 -17.03 5.71 -6.80
C SER A 162 -16.19 6.62 -7.69
N ASP A 163 -16.74 7.77 -8.02
CA ASP A 163 -16.16 8.74 -8.95
C ASP A 163 -15.28 9.80 -8.28
N ARG A 164 -15.12 9.76 -6.97
CA ARG A 164 -14.38 10.79 -6.18
C ARG A 164 -12.91 10.50 -5.95
N ILE A 165 -12.41 9.36 -6.37
CA ILE A 165 -11.04 8.94 -6.09
C ILE A 165 -10.21 9.01 -7.36
N ALA A 166 -9.18 9.85 -7.34
CA ALA A 166 -8.23 9.96 -8.43
C ALA A 166 -7.12 8.94 -8.25
N VAL A 167 -7.03 7.96 -9.13
CA VAL A 167 -5.97 6.96 -9.13
C VAL A 167 -5.15 7.06 -10.41
N ALA A 168 -3.84 7.08 -10.26
CA ALA A 168 -2.91 6.95 -11.37
C ALA A 168 -1.84 5.90 -11.01
N HIS A 169 -1.00 5.50 -11.97
CA HIS A 169 0.13 4.62 -11.70
C HIS A 169 1.43 5.24 -12.21
N THR A 170 2.52 4.91 -11.54
CA THR A 170 3.87 5.28 -11.96
C THR A 170 4.77 4.05 -11.79
N GLY A 171 5.28 3.54 -12.91
CA GLY A 171 5.95 2.24 -12.90
C GLY A 171 5.02 1.15 -12.36
N ASP A 172 5.43 0.49 -11.27
CA ASP A 172 4.70 -0.62 -10.64
C ASP A 172 3.78 -0.19 -9.49
N GLU A 173 3.75 1.10 -9.15
CA GLU A 173 2.95 1.63 -8.05
C GLU A 173 1.68 2.32 -8.56
N ALA A 174 0.53 2.01 -7.95
CA ALA A 174 -0.69 2.79 -8.06
C ALA A 174 -0.77 3.79 -6.91
N ILE A 175 -1.20 5.00 -7.21
CA ILE A 175 -1.28 6.11 -6.26
C ILE A 175 -2.67 6.71 -6.34
N ALA A 176 -3.37 6.76 -5.21
CA ALA A 176 -4.67 7.38 -5.08
C ALA A 176 -4.60 8.66 -4.26
N LEU A 177 -5.26 9.71 -4.75
CA LEU A 177 -5.58 10.91 -3.99
C LEU A 177 -7.03 10.82 -3.51
N VAL A 178 -7.21 10.64 -2.21
CA VAL A 178 -8.52 10.44 -1.59
C VAL A 178 -8.95 11.73 -0.91
N PRO A 179 -10.07 12.35 -1.34
CA PRO A 179 -10.63 13.50 -0.65
C PRO A 179 -11.30 13.05 0.65
N LEU A 180 -11.03 13.77 1.73
CA LEU A 180 -11.66 13.50 3.02
C LEU A 180 -12.78 14.51 3.27
N PRO A 181 -13.94 14.07 3.80
CA PRO A 181 -15.02 14.97 4.14
C PRO A 181 -14.61 15.94 5.24
N THR A 182 -15.14 17.15 5.21
CA THR A 182 -14.98 18.11 6.31
C THR A 182 -15.78 17.61 7.49
N LEU A 183 -15.13 17.25 8.59
CA LEU A 183 -15.82 17.02 9.84
C LEU A 183 -16.39 18.32 10.36
N ALA A 184 -17.70 18.48 10.29
CA ALA A 184 -18.40 19.70 10.69
C ALA A 184 -18.53 19.87 12.23
N THR A 185 -18.04 18.93 13.05
CA THR A 185 -18.21 18.98 14.50
C THR A 185 -16.97 18.46 15.24
N ALA A 186 -16.51 19.28 16.19
CA ALA A 186 -15.34 19.07 17.05
C ALA A 186 -15.47 17.87 18.03
N GLU A 187 -16.53 17.07 17.95
CA GLU A 187 -16.77 15.95 18.87
C GLU A 187 -16.17 14.62 18.38
N HIS A 188 -15.52 14.59 17.20
CA HIS A 188 -14.95 13.39 16.61
C HIS A 188 -13.46 13.50 16.29
N GLU A 189 -12.73 14.39 16.99
CA GLU A 189 -11.28 14.55 16.79
C GLU A 189 -10.46 13.29 17.11
N GLU A 190 -11.01 12.32 17.85
CA GLU A 190 -10.34 11.05 18.17
C GLU A 190 -10.59 9.92 17.17
N SER A 191 -11.59 10.04 16.30
CA SER A 191 -11.82 9.11 15.18
C SER A 191 -11.39 9.79 13.90
N GLY A 192 -10.10 9.71 13.58
CA GLY A 192 -9.53 10.34 12.40
C GLY A 192 -10.36 10.07 11.14
N ALA A 193 -10.94 11.13 10.57
CA ALA A 193 -11.75 11.06 9.36
C ALA A 193 -10.88 10.74 8.14
N GLY A 194 -10.41 9.51 8.07
CA GLY A 194 -9.57 9.04 6.98
C GLY A 194 -9.59 7.53 6.88
N ILE A 195 -9.05 7.04 5.78
CA ILE A 195 -8.86 5.61 5.57
C ILE A 195 -7.81 5.12 6.56
N LEU A 196 -8.19 4.19 7.43
CA LEU A 196 -7.28 3.47 8.30
C LEU A 196 -6.81 2.21 7.59
N ALA A 197 -5.51 1.96 7.62
CA ALA A 197 -4.91 0.80 6.98
C ALA A 197 -5.50 -0.53 7.47
N ASP A 198 -5.76 -0.65 8.77
CA ASP A 198 -6.34 -1.85 9.37
C ASP A 198 -7.78 -2.08 8.94
N THR A 199 -8.60 -1.02 8.86
CA THR A 199 -9.98 -1.10 8.38
C THR A 199 -10.02 -1.49 6.91
N LEU A 200 -9.19 -0.86 6.08
CA LEU A 200 -9.06 -1.21 4.68
C LEU A 200 -8.62 -2.68 4.52
N LEU A 201 -7.62 -3.10 5.28
CA LEU A 201 -7.11 -4.47 5.23
C LEU A 201 -8.19 -5.48 5.65
N ALA A 202 -8.97 -5.19 6.70
CA ALA A 202 -10.05 -6.07 7.16
C ALA A 202 -11.13 -6.26 6.08
N ALA A 203 -11.46 -5.20 5.34
CA ALA A 203 -12.46 -5.26 4.29
C ALA A 203 -12.03 -6.06 3.06
N VAL A 204 -10.75 -6.02 2.69
CA VAL A 204 -10.29 -6.55 1.39
C VAL A 204 -9.43 -7.83 1.50
N ARG A 205 -8.97 -8.19 2.70
CA ARG A 205 -8.04 -9.32 2.91
C ARG A 205 -8.58 -10.64 2.35
N ASP A 206 -9.78 -11.02 2.75
CA ASP A 206 -10.33 -12.34 2.42
C ASP A 206 -10.64 -12.47 0.92
N PRO A 207 -11.39 -11.53 0.29
CA PRO A 207 -11.69 -11.64 -1.14
C PRO A 207 -10.44 -11.56 -2.01
N LEU A 208 -9.48 -10.68 -1.68
CA LEU A 208 -8.25 -10.56 -2.48
C LEU A 208 -7.28 -11.70 -2.24
N SER A 209 -7.19 -12.24 -1.01
CA SER A 209 -6.35 -13.42 -0.76
C SER A 209 -6.82 -14.64 -1.53
N ALA A 210 -8.13 -14.78 -1.74
CA ALA A 210 -8.70 -15.83 -2.57
C ALA A 210 -8.43 -15.62 -4.07
N GLY A 211 -8.39 -14.35 -4.54
CA GLY A 211 -8.16 -14.01 -5.94
C GLY A 211 -6.69 -14.00 -6.38
N LEU A 212 -5.75 -13.88 -5.45
CA LEU A 212 -4.30 -13.82 -5.74
C LEU A 212 -3.61 -15.18 -5.90
N ASP A 213 -4.36 -16.25 -5.93
CA ASP A 213 -4.09 -17.63 -6.37
C ASP A 213 -2.73 -18.29 -6.00
N GLY A 214 -2.03 -17.77 -5.03
CA GLY A 214 -0.81 -18.40 -4.53
C GLY A 214 0.50 -17.71 -4.86
N ASP A 215 0.55 -16.93 -5.91
CA ASP A 215 1.74 -16.27 -6.44
C ASP A 215 1.66 -14.73 -6.44
N GLY A 216 0.48 -14.17 -6.18
CA GLY A 216 0.27 -12.71 -6.11
C GLY A 216 0.36 -12.16 -4.68
N ARG A 217 0.88 -10.94 -4.55
CA ARG A 217 0.96 -10.19 -3.31
C ARG A 217 0.58 -8.73 -3.51
N LEU A 218 -0.39 -8.25 -2.73
CA LEU A 218 -0.78 -6.84 -2.68
C LEU A 218 -0.24 -6.18 -1.42
N THR A 219 0.43 -5.05 -1.58
CA THR A 219 0.90 -4.22 -0.47
C THR A 219 0.33 -2.81 -0.60
N VAL A 220 -0.22 -2.28 0.50
CA VAL A 220 -0.87 -0.97 0.54
C VAL A 220 -0.25 -0.12 1.65
N GLY A 221 -0.02 1.14 1.35
CA GLY A 221 0.43 2.14 2.32
C GLY A 221 -0.50 3.34 2.32
N VAL A 222 -0.82 3.84 3.52
CA VAL A 222 -1.77 4.92 3.73
C VAL A 222 -1.10 6.06 4.51
N SER A 223 -1.12 7.28 3.97
CA SER A 223 -0.55 8.47 4.64
C SER A 223 -1.45 8.99 5.77
N ALA A 224 -0.94 9.95 6.53
CA ALA A 224 -1.77 10.85 7.31
C ALA A 224 -2.61 11.76 6.40
N ALA A 225 -3.66 12.36 6.97
CA ALA A 225 -4.43 13.38 6.29
C ALA A 225 -3.60 14.66 6.12
N VAL A 226 -3.67 15.30 4.95
CA VAL A 226 -3.02 16.58 4.66
C VAL A 226 -4.03 17.64 4.29
N HIS A 227 -3.77 18.86 4.71
CA HIS A 227 -4.72 19.98 4.63
C HIS A 227 -4.41 20.95 3.48
N SER A 228 -3.33 20.72 2.76
CA SER A 228 -2.90 21.61 1.66
C SER A 228 -2.13 20.85 0.58
N ALA A 229 -2.03 21.45 -0.61
CA ALA A 229 -1.20 20.94 -1.69
C ALA A 229 0.29 20.82 -1.32
N GLU A 230 0.75 21.64 -0.36
CA GLU A 230 2.13 21.59 0.16
C GLU A 230 2.43 20.27 0.86
N GLY A 231 1.44 19.70 1.55
CA GLY A 231 1.58 18.42 2.24
C GLY A 231 1.56 17.19 1.33
N LEU A 232 1.07 17.30 0.10
CA LEU A 232 0.86 16.13 -0.78
C LEU A 232 2.13 15.36 -1.10
N ARG A 233 3.26 16.05 -1.30
CA ARG A 233 4.53 15.38 -1.53
C ARG A 233 4.99 14.57 -0.31
N GLY A 234 4.88 15.18 0.88
CA GLY A 234 5.18 14.48 2.13
C GLY A 234 4.26 13.28 2.36
N ALA A 235 2.96 13.45 2.11
CA ALA A 235 1.98 12.36 2.21
C ALA A 235 2.27 11.22 1.23
N LEU A 236 2.71 11.53 0.00
CA LEU A 236 3.11 10.50 -0.97
C LEU A 236 4.32 9.70 -0.48
N GLU A 237 5.36 10.35 0.02
CA GLU A 237 6.52 9.66 0.57
C GLU A 237 6.17 8.87 1.84
N GLU A 238 5.29 9.39 2.67
CA GLU A 238 4.76 8.70 3.85
C GLU A 238 4.00 7.43 3.45
N ALA A 239 3.06 7.52 2.49
CA ALA A 239 2.32 6.36 1.98
C ALA A 239 3.24 5.31 1.34
N ARG A 240 4.24 5.73 0.56
CA ARG A 240 5.27 4.84 0.00
C ARG A 240 6.04 4.12 1.09
N HIS A 241 6.37 4.85 2.14
CA HIS A 241 7.08 4.25 3.26
C HIS A 241 6.21 3.24 4.00
N ALA A 242 4.95 3.61 4.32
CA ALA A 242 3.97 2.70 4.92
C ALA A 242 3.84 1.42 4.07
N ARG A 243 3.75 1.54 2.75
CA ARG A 243 3.73 0.38 1.85
C ARG A 243 4.98 -0.51 1.99
N ARG A 244 6.19 0.09 2.12
CA ARG A 244 7.41 -0.69 2.38
C ARG A 244 7.35 -1.45 3.71
N VAL A 245 6.80 -0.83 4.75
CA VAL A 245 6.54 -1.51 6.03
C VAL A 245 5.56 -2.67 5.85
N ALA A 246 4.46 -2.45 5.11
CA ALA A 246 3.52 -3.51 4.76
C ALA A 246 4.19 -4.65 3.96
N ALA A 247 5.12 -4.32 3.05
CA ALA A 247 5.86 -5.30 2.26
C ALA A 247 6.79 -6.20 3.10
N ALA A 248 7.25 -5.73 4.26
CA ALA A 248 8.05 -6.55 5.19
C ALA A 248 7.21 -7.52 6.04
N ARG A 249 5.87 -7.39 6.04
CA ARG A 249 4.97 -8.25 6.83
C ARG A 249 4.69 -9.56 6.11
N PRO A 250 4.48 -10.65 6.84
CA PRO A 250 4.02 -11.91 6.23
C PRO A 250 2.57 -11.77 5.75
N GLY A 251 2.25 -12.43 4.63
CA GLY A 251 0.89 -12.46 4.07
C GLY A 251 0.83 -11.97 2.63
N ARG A 252 -0.28 -12.29 1.94
CA ARG A 252 -0.52 -11.92 0.54
C ARG A 252 -1.11 -10.53 0.38
N VAL A 253 -1.96 -10.14 1.32
CA VAL A 253 -2.56 -8.80 1.38
C VAL A 253 -2.10 -8.14 2.66
N CYS A 254 -1.30 -7.10 2.55
CA CYS A 254 -0.72 -6.38 3.67
C CYS A 254 -0.95 -4.88 3.51
N ALA A 255 -1.32 -4.22 4.60
CA ALA A 255 -1.44 -2.77 4.63
C ALA A 255 -0.70 -2.21 5.85
N ALA A 256 -0.24 -0.97 5.75
CA ALA A 256 0.29 -0.19 6.87
C ALA A 256 -0.11 1.28 6.73
N GLY A 257 -0.32 1.96 7.83
CA GLY A 257 -0.70 3.36 7.88
C GLY A 257 0.34 4.25 8.53
N HIS A 258 0.10 5.56 8.49
CA HIS A 258 0.95 6.56 9.11
C HIS A 258 1.14 6.35 10.62
N GLN A 259 0.15 5.79 11.31
CA GLN A 259 0.24 5.55 12.76
C GLN A 259 1.39 4.60 13.13
N GLU A 260 1.72 3.68 12.23
CA GLU A 260 2.82 2.74 12.39
C GLU A 260 4.18 3.39 12.11
N LEU A 261 4.15 4.57 11.56
CA LEU A 261 5.29 5.36 11.13
C LEU A 261 5.77 6.39 12.18
N ALA A 262 5.10 6.53 13.31
CA ALA A 262 5.47 7.46 14.38
C ALA A 262 6.78 7.05 15.11
N SER A 263 7.71 6.40 14.41
CA SER A 263 8.98 5.94 14.93
C SER A 263 10.15 6.52 14.13
N HIS A 264 11.24 6.88 14.85
CA HIS A 264 12.53 7.28 14.25
C HIS A 264 13.08 6.25 13.24
N VAL A 265 12.64 4.99 13.31
CA VAL A 265 12.95 3.93 12.35
C VAL A 265 12.57 4.33 10.91
N LEU A 266 11.63 5.25 10.76
CA LEU A 266 11.19 5.79 9.46
C LEU A 266 12.23 6.68 8.77
N LEU A 267 13.12 7.27 9.53
CA LEU A 267 14.16 8.11 8.97
C LEU A 267 15.28 7.25 8.34
N LEU A 268 15.40 5.99 8.75
CA LEU A 268 16.48 5.12 8.33
C LEU A 268 16.55 4.84 6.81
N PRO A 269 15.44 4.63 6.08
CA PRO A 269 15.47 4.45 4.63
C PRO A 269 15.89 5.68 3.83
N PHE A 270 15.80 6.87 4.43
CA PHE A 270 16.21 8.13 3.81
C PHE A 270 17.70 8.44 4.02
N VAL A 271 18.38 7.66 4.86
CA VAL A 271 19.83 7.78 5.03
C VAL A 271 20.52 7.09 3.86
N PRO A 272 21.36 7.80 3.08
CA PRO A 272 22.12 7.20 1.98
C PRO A 272 22.95 6.00 2.44
N ASP A 273 23.07 5.00 1.60
CA ASP A 273 23.71 3.72 1.94
C ASP A 273 25.19 3.86 2.37
N ASP A 274 25.90 4.80 1.80
CA ASP A 274 27.28 5.12 2.16
C ASP A 274 27.36 5.75 3.56
N VAL A 275 26.46 6.66 3.88
CA VAL A 275 26.34 7.28 5.23
C VAL A 275 25.95 6.23 6.25
N ARG A 276 24.96 5.40 5.93
CA ARG A 276 24.50 4.30 6.79
C ARG A 276 25.61 3.32 7.11
N ARG A 277 26.35 2.88 6.08
CA ARG A 277 27.51 1.97 6.25
C ARG A 277 28.62 2.60 7.08
N ALA A 278 28.97 3.85 6.81
CA ALA A 278 30.02 4.55 7.56
C ALA A 278 29.63 4.74 9.03
N PHE A 279 28.39 5.12 9.31
CA PHE A 279 27.86 5.29 10.67
C PHE A 279 27.87 3.96 11.45
N THR A 280 27.34 2.91 10.82
CA THR A 280 27.27 1.56 11.41
C THR A 280 28.66 0.99 11.66
N ALA A 281 29.56 1.07 10.69
CA ALA A 281 30.93 0.56 10.84
C ALA A 281 31.67 1.26 11.98
N ARG A 282 31.53 2.57 12.09
CA ARG A 282 32.20 3.34 13.16
C ARG A 282 31.80 2.90 14.57
N LEU A 283 30.56 2.51 14.78
CA LEU A 283 30.02 2.14 16.09
C LEU A 283 30.10 0.65 16.36
N LEU A 284 29.81 -0.20 15.38
CA LEU A 284 29.66 -1.63 15.61
C LEU A 284 30.89 -2.46 15.21
N ASP A 285 31.71 -2.02 14.27
CA ASP A 285 32.86 -2.83 13.85
C ASP A 285 33.89 -3.06 14.98
N PRO A 286 34.21 -2.08 15.85
CA PRO A 286 35.06 -2.35 16.99
C PRO A 286 34.52 -3.47 17.90
N LEU A 287 33.20 -3.54 18.05
CA LEU A 287 32.55 -4.56 18.86
C LEU A 287 32.53 -5.92 18.16
N ARG A 288 32.19 -5.94 16.87
CA ARG A 288 32.22 -7.15 16.02
C ARG A 288 33.62 -7.78 15.97
N ASP A 289 34.65 -6.93 15.83
CA ASP A 289 36.04 -7.38 15.82
C ASP A 289 36.47 -7.97 17.16
N TYR A 290 36.04 -7.37 18.25
CA TYR A 290 36.30 -7.87 19.58
C TYR A 290 35.56 -9.20 19.81
N ASP A 291 34.30 -9.30 19.44
CA ASP A 291 33.50 -10.52 19.59
C ASP A 291 34.10 -11.69 18.78
N ARG A 292 34.59 -11.42 17.57
CA ARG A 292 35.27 -12.45 16.75
C ARG A 292 36.54 -13.00 17.41
N ARG A 293 37.28 -12.13 18.07
CA ARG A 293 38.56 -12.54 18.72
C ARG A 293 38.37 -13.18 20.07
N HIS A 294 37.40 -12.72 20.83
CA HIS A 294 37.28 -13.06 22.27
C HIS A 294 35.98 -13.83 22.63
N ARG A 295 35.06 -13.99 21.67
CA ARG A 295 33.72 -14.57 21.90
C ARG A 295 33.01 -13.93 23.08
N ALA A 296 33.07 -12.59 23.18
CA ALA A 296 32.63 -11.84 24.33
C ALA A 296 31.15 -11.50 24.34
N GLU A 297 30.46 -11.71 23.18
CA GLU A 297 29.03 -11.44 22.99
C GLU A 297 28.65 -9.98 23.33
N LEU A 298 29.48 -9.01 22.90
CA LEU A 298 29.21 -7.59 23.14
C LEU A 298 28.04 -7.06 22.34
N ILE A 299 27.89 -7.46 21.08
CA ILE A 299 26.75 -7.06 20.24
C ILE A 299 25.43 -7.57 20.83
N PRO A 300 25.24 -8.87 21.14
CA PRO A 300 24.02 -9.35 21.80
C PRO A 300 23.79 -8.69 23.17
N THR A 301 24.86 -8.36 23.89
CA THR A 301 24.76 -7.67 25.20
C THR A 301 24.25 -6.24 25.01
N LEU A 302 24.73 -5.52 24.00
CA LEU A 302 24.29 -4.16 23.67
C LEU A 302 22.82 -4.13 23.27
N GLU A 303 22.39 -5.02 22.37
CA GLU A 303 21.00 -5.17 21.98
C GLU A 303 20.09 -5.41 23.18
N ALA A 304 20.42 -6.40 24.01
CA ALA A 304 19.64 -6.72 25.21
C ALA A 304 19.60 -5.56 26.22
N PHE A 305 20.70 -4.81 26.34
CA PHE A 305 20.78 -3.67 27.26
C PHE A 305 19.89 -2.50 26.80
N LEU A 306 19.88 -2.21 25.50
CA LEU A 306 19.01 -1.20 24.93
C LEU A 306 17.53 -1.60 24.98
N ASP A 307 17.20 -2.84 24.65
CA ASP A 307 15.84 -3.39 24.73
C ASP A 307 15.28 -3.39 26.17
N CYS A 308 16.17 -3.43 27.16
CA CYS A 308 15.81 -3.32 28.58
C CYS A 308 15.84 -1.87 29.11
N ASP A 309 15.87 -0.85 28.24
CA ASP A 309 15.98 0.57 28.57
C ASP A 309 17.17 0.92 29.48
N GLY A 310 18.28 0.17 29.39
CA GLY A 310 19.44 0.31 30.24
C GLY A 310 19.27 -0.23 31.67
N SER A 311 18.23 -1.02 31.91
CA SER A 311 18.00 -1.64 33.22
C SER A 311 18.94 -2.82 33.47
N TRP A 312 19.86 -2.65 34.40
CA TRP A 312 20.87 -3.66 34.76
C TRP A 312 20.27 -5.00 35.21
N THR A 313 19.23 -4.95 36.03
CA THR A 313 18.57 -6.16 36.58
C THR A 313 17.77 -6.88 35.51
N ARG A 314 16.97 -6.16 34.68
CA ARG A 314 16.20 -6.77 33.61
C ARG A 314 17.11 -7.38 32.55
N CYS A 315 18.17 -6.67 32.16
CA CYS A 315 19.11 -7.14 31.15
C CYS A 315 19.90 -8.36 31.65
N ALA A 316 20.41 -8.33 32.90
CA ALA A 316 21.11 -9.45 33.49
C ALA A 316 20.22 -10.71 33.58
N GLY A 317 18.95 -10.54 33.96
CA GLY A 317 17.97 -11.62 33.97
C GLY A 317 17.70 -12.18 32.57
N ARG A 318 17.53 -11.32 31.57
CA ARG A 318 17.29 -11.72 30.18
C ARG A 318 18.46 -12.50 29.56
N LEU A 319 19.68 -12.08 29.86
CA LEU A 319 20.91 -12.73 29.37
C LEU A 319 21.38 -13.91 30.22
N HIS A 320 20.70 -14.20 31.34
CA HIS A 320 21.11 -15.18 32.34
C HIS A 320 22.54 -14.94 32.87
N LEU A 321 22.90 -13.65 33.06
CA LEU A 321 24.20 -13.23 33.54
C LEU A 321 24.11 -12.62 34.94
N HIS A 322 25.24 -12.67 35.66
CA HIS A 322 25.37 -11.86 36.87
C HIS A 322 25.53 -10.37 36.50
N VAL A 323 24.96 -9.47 37.29
CA VAL A 323 25.00 -8.01 37.03
C VAL A 323 26.45 -7.48 36.88
N ASN A 324 27.42 -8.03 37.60
CA ASN A 324 28.82 -7.62 37.47
C ASN A 324 29.43 -8.02 36.13
N THR A 325 29.05 -9.17 35.56
CA THR A 325 29.45 -9.59 34.22
C THR A 325 28.85 -8.65 33.16
N LEU A 326 27.60 -8.29 33.35
CA LEU A 326 26.93 -7.31 32.44
C LEU A 326 27.63 -5.95 32.51
N ARG A 327 27.96 -5.45 33.71
CA ARG A 327 28.71 -4.20 33.90
C ARG A 327 30.07 -4.24 33.21
N TYR A 328 30.78 -5.35 33.32
CA TYR A 328 32.06 -5.51 32.63
C TYR A 328 31.88 -5.45 31.11
N ARG A 329 30.90 -6.16 30.54
CA ARG A 329 30.62 -6.15 29.09
C ARG A 329 30.22 -4.77 28.59
N VAL A 330 29.32 -4.08 29.30
CA VAL A 330 28.88 -2.71 28.96
C VAL A 330 30.08 -1.74 29.05
N GLY A 331 30.87 -1.78 30.12
CA GLY A 331 32.08 -0.96 30.22
C GLY A 331 33.11 -1.26 29.10
N ARG A 332 33.15 -2.51 28.61
CA ARG A 332 33.99 -2.87 27.48
C ARG A 332 33.47 -2.29 26.18
N ILE A 333 32.15 -2.26 25.97
CA ILE A 333 31.50 -1.58 24.82
C ILE A 333 31.86 -0.10 24.82
N GLU A 334 31.72 0.57 25.97
CA GLU A 334 32.05 2.00 26.11
C GLU A 334 33.54 2.28 25.84
N GLN A 335 34.43 1.45 26.33
CA GLN A 335 35.88 1.58 26.09
C GLN A 335 36.25 1.44 24.62
N LEU A 336 35.65 0.48 23.90
CA LEU A 336 35.96 0.19 22.52
C LEU A 336 35.40 1.25 21.55
N THR A 337 34.31 1.86 21.89
CA THR A 337 33.58 2.82 21.03
C THR A 337 33.79 4.28 21.42
N GLY A 338 34.29 4.53 22.64
CA GLY A 338 34.42 5.88 23.18
C GLY A 338 33.07 6.54 23.51
N ARG A 339 32.00 5.73 23.66
CA ARG A 339 30.64 6.19 23.95
C ARG A 339 30.26 5.87 25.38
N ASP A 340 29.26 6.57 25.92
CA ASP A 340 28.75 6.42 27.27
C ASP A 340 27.28 6.00 27.22
N LEU A 341 26.99 4.75 27.57
CA LEU A 341 25.63 4.19 27.56
C LEU A 341 24.74 4.72 28.69
N SER A 342 25.21 5.64 29.52
CA SER A 342 24.35 6.42 30.42
C SER A 342 23.68 7.61 29.69
N ARG A 343 24.28 8.10 28.61
CA ARG A 343 23.78 9.23 27.83
C ARG A 343 22.73 8.77 26.81
N LEU A 344 21.64 9.53 26.72
CA LEU A 344 20.55 9.23 25.78
C LEU A 344 21.02 9.27 24.32
N GLU A 345 21.84 10.24 23.97
CA GLU A 345 22.38 10.42 22.61
C GLU A 345 23.18 9.19 22.16
N ASP A 346 24.06 8.69 23.02
CA ASP A 346 24.91 7.53 22.69
C ASP A 346 24.09 6.23 22.60
N LYS A 347 23.06 6.07 23.46
CA LYS A 347 22.09 4.97 23.32
C LYS A 347 21.33 5.02 22.02
N LEU A 348 20.87 6.24 21.61
CA LEU A 348 20.16 6.42 20.35
C LEU A 348 21.07 6.11 19.16
N ASP A 349 22.33 6.54 19.19
CA ASP A 349 23.30 6.25 18.14
C ASP A 349 23.49 4.73 17.97
N PHE A 350 23.67 4.01 19.05
CA PHE A 350 23.77 2.53 19.02
C PHE A 350 22.48 1.87 18.56
N PHE A 351 21.35 2.33 19.05
CA PHE A 351 20.05 1.80 18.64
C PHE A 351 19.86 1.95 17.13
N LEU A 352 20.14 3.14 16.58
CA LEU A 352 20.07 3.39 15.15
C LEU A 352 21.06 2.53 14.36
N ALA A 353 22.32 2.42 14.84
CA ALA A 353 23.34 1.60 14.19
C ALA A 353 22.95 0.12 14.10
N LEU A 354 22.36 -0.43 15.16
CA LEU A 354 21.87 -1.82 15.18
C LEU A 354 20.70 -2.05 14.22
N ARG A 355 19.82 -1.05 14.06
CA ARG A 355 18.69 -1.15 13.12
C ARG A 355 19.08 -0.95 11.67
N MET A 356 20.24 -0.33 11.43
CA MET A 356 20.78 -0.09 10.07
C MET A 356 21.77 -1.18 9.62
N SER A 357 22.16 -2.08 10.54
CA SER A 357 23.22 -3.08 10.30
C SER A 357 22.80 -4.30 9.49
#